data_c0714978350af8d95b42f4dd69da0418
#
_entry.id   c0714978350af8d95b42f4dd69da0418
#
_cell.length_a   1.000
_cell.length_b   1.000
_cell.length_c   1.000
_cell.angle_alpha   90.00
_cell.angle_beta   90.00
_cell.angle_gamma   90.00
#
_symmetry.space_group_name_H-M   'P 1'
#
loop_
_entity.id
_entity.type
_entity.pdbx_description
1 polymer ?
#
loop_
_entity_poly.entity_id
_entity_poly.type
_entity_poly.pdbx_seq_one_letter_code
_entity_poly.pdbx_strand_id
1 'polypeptide(L)'
;MPNDLSDDLPANRYFRDPLPRREFPKGGMPARDAYELIHLGLKVDGQPSMNLASFVTTWMEPEADALIVEARATNHIDHEEYPVAEHIEEICARMLADLWNAPDIDRSVGVATIGSSEAIMLGLLAHKFTWRDRRKA
;
A
#
# COMPACT_ATOMS: atom_id res chain seq x y z
N MET A 1 29.78 9.14 -8.34
CA MET A 1 28.87 10.28 -8.33
C MET A 1 27.49 9.73 -8.62
N PRO A 2 26.47 9.96 -7.80
CA PRO A 2 25.13 9.49 -8.15
C PRO A 2 24.68 10.26 -9.39
N ASN A 3 24.29 9.51 -10.43
CA ASN A 3 23.69 10.07 -11.64
C ASN A 3 22.54 10.99 -11.26
N ASP A 4 22.59 12.18 -11.79
CA ASP A 4 21.53 13.17 -11.62
C ASP A 4 20.34 12.77 -12.49
N LEU A 5 19.41 11.98 -11.90
CA LEU A 5 18.19 11.54 -12.57
C LEU A 5 17.35 12.72 -13.11
N SER A 6 17.57 13.95 -12.60
CA SER A 6 16.83 15.12 -13.09
C SER A 6 17.24 15.53 -14.50
N ASP A 7 18.47 15.23 -14.91
CA ASP A 7 18.96 15.58 -16.25
C ASP A 7 18.45 14.61 -17.32
N ASP A 8 18.10 13.37 -16.92
CA ASP A 8 17.63 12.34 -17.82
C ASP A 8 16.10 12.32 -18.00
N LEU A 9 15.35 13.08 -17.20
CA LEU A 9 13.90 13.11 -17.31
C LEU A 9 13.44 13.94 -18.51
N PRO A 10 12.57 13.38 -19.39
CA PRO A 10 11.99 14.13 -20.52
C PRO A 10 11.27 15.42 -20.11
N ALA A 11 10.77 15.46 -18.87
CA ALA A 11 10.13 16.62 -18.26
C ALA A 11 11.06 17.83 -18.10
N ASN A 12 12.37 17.61 -18.01
CA ASN A 12 13.35 18.68 -17.79
C ASN A 12 13.37 19.72 -18.94
N ARG A 13 12.85 19.36 -20.11
CA ARG A 13 12.69 20.30 -21.23
C ARG A 13 11.58 21.33 -21.01
N TYR A 14 10.62 21.02 -20.15
CA TYR A 14 9.40 21.81 -19.96
C TYR A 14 9.39 22.51 -18.58
N PHE A 15 10.17 22.02 -17.63
CA PHE A 15 10.26 22.56 -16.28
C PHE A 15 11.65 23.13 -16.06
N ARG A 16 11.71 24.44 -15.81
CA ARG A 16 12.98 25.15 -15.62
C ARG A 16 13.61 24.86 -14.26
N ASP A 17 12.81 24.48 -13.29
CA ASP A 17 13.25 24.23 -11.93
C ASP A 17 13.24 22.70 -11.65
N PRO A 18 14.41 22.09 -11.46
CA PRO A 18 14.48 20.67 -11.10
C PRO A 18 13.85 20.45 -9.71
N LEU A 19 13.35 19.24 -9.48
CA LEU A 19 12.87 18.85 -8.15
C LEU A 19 13.99 19.04 -7.12
N PRO A 20 13.71 19.74 -5.98
CA PRO A 20 14.70 19.90 -4.93
C PRO A 20 15.04 18.55 -4.30
N ARG A 21 16.32 18.26 -4.14
CA ARG A 21 16.79 16.95 -3.68
C ARG A 21 17.02 16.83 -2.18
N ARG A 22 17.31 17.93 -1.52
CA ARG A 22 17.75 17.95 -0.11
C ARG A 22 17.03 18.95 0.74
N GLU A 23 16.39 19.91 0.13
CA GLU A 23 15.71 21.02 0.83
C GLU A 23 14.27 21.12 0.34
N PHE A 24 13.38 21.51 1.23
CA PHE A 24 12.05 21.91 0.80
C PHE A 24 12.11 23.11 -0.12
N PRO A 25 11.33 23.12 -1.21
CA PRO A 25 11.31 24.27 -2.10
C PRO A 25 10.85 25.50 -1.36
N LYS A 26 11.53 26.63 -1.60
CA LYS A 26 11.18 27.91 -0.98
C LYS A 26 9.91 28.52 -1.56
N GLY A 27 9.47 28.05 -2.71
CA GLY A 27 8.23 28.43 -3.37
C GLY A 27 7.40 27.22 -3.75
N GLY A 28 6.10 27.41 -3.93
CA GLY A 28 5.22 26.37 -4.46
C GLY A 28 5.29 26.31 -5.99
N MET A 29 4.89 25.16 -6.56
CA MET A 29 4.58 25.05 -7.99
C MET A 29 3.10 24.72 -8.17
N PRO A 30 2.50 25.02 -9.33
CA PRO A 30 1.15 24.60 -9.63
C PRO A 30 1.01 23.07 -9.50
N ALA A 31 -0.09 22.59 -8.91
CA ALA A 31 -0.31 21.17 -8.68
C ALA A 31 -0.26 20.34 -9.96
N ARG A 32 -0.69 20.91 -11.08
CA ARG A 32 -0.63 20.27 -12.40
C ARG A 32 0.81 20.05 -12.85
N ASP A 33 1.67 21.01 -12.66
CA ASP A 33 3.08 20.93 -13.07
C ASP A 33 3.82 19.88 -12.22
N ALA A 34 3.54 19.85 -10.91
CA ALA A 34 4.04 18.80 -10.02
C ALA A 34 3.56 17.41 -10.44
N TYR A 35 2.28 17.27 -10.80
CA TYR A 35 1.72 16.02 -11.31
C TYR A 35 2.44 15.56 -12.58
N GLU A 36 2.54 16.44 -13.59
CA GLU A 36 3.17 16.10 -14.87
C GLU A 36 4.64 15.70 -14.70
N LEU A 37 5.37 16.39 -13.84
CA LEU A 37 6.77 16.09 -13.55
C LEU A 37 6.93 14.68 -12.98
N ILE A 38 6.13 14.32 -11.99
CA ILE A 38 6.15 12.99 -11.38
C ILE A 38 5.63 11.93 -12.36
N HIS A 39 4.52 12.20 -13.05
CA HIS A 39 3.93 11.29 -14.01
C HIS A 39 4.89 10.92 -15.14
N LEU A 40 5.61 11.90 -15.69
CA LEU A 40 6.61 11.65 -16.72
C LEU A 40 7.82 10.87 -16.19
N GLY A 41 8.22 11.14 -14.94
CA GLY A 41 9.25 10.38 -14.27
C GLY A 41 8.90 8.90 -14.11
N LEU A 42 7.67 8.61 -13.66
CA LEU A 42 7.18 7.25 -13.48
C LEU A 42 7.08 6.44 -14.79
N LYS A 43 7.04 7.09 -15.96
CA LYS A 43 7.06 6.38 -17.25
C LYS A 43 8.39 5.70 -17.57
N VAL A 44 9.44 6.03 -16.86
CA VAL A 44 10.75 5.36 -16.99
C VAL A 44 10.77 4.06 -16.19
N ASP A 45 9.87 3.90 -15.22
CA ASP A 45 9.75 2.67 -14.44
C ASP A 45 9.19 1.51 -15.28
N GLY A 46 9.45 0.29 -14.83
CA GLY A 46 8.91 -0.90 -15.46
C GLY A 46 7.38 -0.91 -15.50
N GLN A 47 6.83 -1.38 -16.60
CA GLN A 47 5.37 -1.53 -16.75
C GLN A 47 4.89 -2.73 -15.91
N PRO A 48 4.02 -2.57 -14.90
CA PRO A 48 3.55 -3.68 -14.08
C PRO A 48 2.91 -4.80 -14.90
N SER A 49 2.15 -4.46 -15.95
CA SER A 49 1.51 -5.42 -16.85
C SER A 49 2.48 -6.27 -17.68
N MET A 50 3.72 -5.83 -17.81
CA MET A 50 4.80 -6.54 -18.51
C MET A 50 5.71 -7.32 -17.58
N ASN A 51 5.53 -7.18 -16.27
CA ASN A 51 6.34 -7.86 -15.27
C ASN A 51 5.79 -9.27 -15.02
N LEU A 52 6.50 -10.29 -15.45
CA LEU A 52 6.16 -11.70 -15.22
C LEU A 52 6.79 -12.28 -13.94
N ALA A 53 7.53 -11.46 -13.21
CA ALA A 53 8.11 -11.84 -11.92
C ALA A 53 7.12 -11.67 -10.77
N SER A 54 7.53 -12.02 -9.57
CA SER A 54 6.78 -11.79 -8.34
C SER A 54 6.71 -10.29 -7.97
N PHE A 55 5.88 -9.95 -7.01
CA PHE A 55 5.68 -8.60 -6.46
C PHE A 55 5.01 -7.60 -7.41
N VAL A 56 4.20 -8.08 -8.30
CA VAL A 56 3.37 -7.24 -9.15
C VAL A 56 1.95 -7.19 -8.65
N THR A 57 1.34 -6.03 -8.82
CA THR A 57 -0.09 -5.85 -8.61
C THR A 57 -0.82 -6.57 -9.75
N THR A 58 -1.84 -7.33 -9.41
CA THR A 58 -2.73 -7.94 -10.40
C THR A 58 -3.65 -6.88 -10.98
N TRP A 59 -4.23 -7.21 -12.12
CA TRP A 59 -5.30 -6.42 -12.71
C TRP A 59 -6.48 -6.34 -11.73
N MET A 60 -7.08 -5.18 -11.64
CA MET A 60 -8.31 -4.94 -10.87
C MET A 60 -9.41 -4.42 -11.79
N GLU A 61 -10.65 -4.69 -11.43
CA GLU A 61 -11.83 -4.15 -12.10
C GLU A 61 -11.89 -2.62 -11.91
N PRO A 62 -12.43 -1.89 -12.90
CA PRO A 62 -12.58 -0.43 -12.78
C PRO A 62 -13.37 0.01 -11.54
N GLU A 63 -14.29 -0.81 -11.06
CA GLU A 63 -15.08 -0.56 -9.86
C GLU A 63 -14.21 -0.63 -8.60
N ALA A 64 -13.23 -1.55 -8.56
CA ALA A 64 -12.27 -1.64 -7.46
C ALA A 64 -11.34 -0.43 -7.43
N ASP A 65 -10.84 0.00 -8.60
CA ASP A 65 -10.04 1.22 -8.72
C ASP A 65 -10.84 2.46 -8.27
N ALA A 66 -12.13 2.55 -8.63
CA ALA A 66 -13.00 3.63 -8.20
C ALA A 66 -13.16 3.67 -6.67
N LEU A 67 -13.38 2.51 -6.03
CA LEU A 67 -13.48 2.39 -4.57
C LEU A 67 -12.19 2.80 -3.86
N ILE A 68 -11.02 2.45 -4.41
CA ILE A 68 -9.73 2.89 -3.87
C ILE A 68 -9.64 4.42 -3.87
N VAL A 69 -10.05 5.07 -4.96
CA VAL A 69 -10.04 6.53 -5.07
C VAL A 69 -11.01 7.17 -4.07
N GLU A 70 -12.20 6.61 -3.89
CA GLU A 70 -13.19 7.10 -2.92
C GLU A 70 -12.69 6.95 -1.47
N ALA A 71 -12.11 5.80 -1.14
CA ALA A 71 -11.66 5.48 0.21
C ALA A 71 -10.28 6.07 0.58
N ARG A 72 -9.56 6.72 -0.34
CA ARG A 72 -8.20 7.21 -0.11
C ARG A 72 -8.02 8.17 1.07
N ALA A 73 -9.09 8.82 1.50
CA ALA A 73 -9.08 9.75 2.63
C ALA A 73 -9.56 9.10 3.94
N THR A 74 -9.95 7.83 3.90
CA THR A 74 -10.40 7.08 5.09
C THR A 74 -9.21 6.79 5.99
N ASN A 75 -9.33 7.12 7.26
CA ASN A 75 -8.36 6.74 8.28
C ASN A 75 -8.73 5.36 8.85
N HIS A 76 -8.11 4.33 8.34
CA HIS A 76 -8.44 2.95 8.70
C HIS A 76 -8.20 2.57 10.17
N ILE A 77 -7.46 3.38 10.92
CA ILE A 77 -7.22 3.17 12.36
C ILE A 77 -8.36 3.73 13.22
N ASP A 78 -9.16 4.63 12.67
CA ASP A 78 -10.28 5.24 13.38
C ASP A 78 -11.58 4.43 13.17
N HIS A 79 -11.73 3.38 13.95
CA HIS A 79 -12.85 2.45 13.85
C HIS A 79 -14.19 3.08 14.28
N GLU A 80 -14.15 4.11 15.14
CA GLU A 80 -15.37 4.80 15.55
C GLU A 80 -15.97 5.64 14.42
N GLU A 81 -15.13 6.27 13.62
CA GLU A 81 -15.57 7.08 12.49
C GLU A 81 -15.80 6.26 11.22
N TYR A 82 -15.07 5.15 11.06
CA TYR A 82 -15.14 4.29 9.87
C TYR A 82 -15.55 2.84 10.16
N PRO A 83 -16.68 2.59 10.87
CA PRO A 83 -17.06 1.24 11.30
C PRO A 83 -17.37 0.28 10.15
N VAL A 84 -17.74 0.79 8.98
CA VAL A 84 -17.99 -0.04 7.80
C VAL A 84 -16.68 -0.60 7.24
N ALA A 85 -15.62 0.18 7.23
CA ALA A 85 -14.30 -0.26 6.76
C ALA A 85 -13.77 -1.36 7.68
N GLU A 86 -13.88 -1.20 9.01
CA GLU A 86 -13.53 -2.24 9.99
C GLU A 86 -14.33 -3.52 9.75
N HIS A 87 -15.64 -3.40 9.60
CA HIS A 87 -16.50 -4.57 9.37
C HIS A 87 -16.15 -5.33 8.08
N ILE A 88 -15.79 -4.63 7.02
CA ILE A 88 -15.32 -5.25 5.77
C ILE A 88 -14.02 -6.02 6.01
N GLU A 89 -13.08 -5.45 6.77
CA GLU A 89 -11.82 -6.13 7.13
C GLU A 89 -12.08 -7.42 7.90
N GLU A 90 -12.96 -7.39 8.90
CA GLU A 90 -13.36 -8.58 9.65
C GLU A 90 -13.98 -9.66 8.74
N ILE A 91 -14.88 -9.28 7.83
CA ILE A 91 -15.48 -10.22 6.88
C ILE A 91 -14.38 -10.86 6.01
N CYS A 92 -13.45 -10.08 5.48
CA CYS A 92 -12.34 -10.60 4.68
C CYS A 92 -11.48 -11.58 5.48
N ALA A 93 -11.18 -11.27 6.74
CA ALA A 93 -10.44 -12.18 7.62
C ALA A 93 -11.16 -13.51 7.84
N ARG A 94 -12.48 -13.47 8.05
CA ARG A 94 -13.31 -14.68 8.21
C ARG A 94 -13.41 -15.49 6.92
N MET A 95 -13.55 -14.85 5.77
CA MET A 95 -13.54 -15.53 4.46
C MET A 95 -12.22 -16.30 4.23
N LEU A 96 -11.08 -15.68 4.59
CA LEU A 96 -9.79 -16.35 4.51
C LEU A 96 -9.66 -17.49 5.52
N ALA A 97 -10.19 -17.33 6.73
CA ALA A 97 -10.22 -18.36 7.74
C ALA A 97 -11.02 -19.59 7.28
N ASP A 98 -12.18 -19.37 6.67
CA ASP A 98 -13.00 -20.44 6.05
C ASP A 98 -12.23 -21.14 4.93
N LEU A 99 -11.65 -20.39 4.00
CA LEU A 99 -10.86 -20.92 2.90
C LEU A 99 -9.70 -21.81 3.37
N TRP A 100 -9.10 -21.47 4.50
CA TRP A 100 -7.99 -22.22 5.10
C TRP A 100 -8.41 -23.25 6.13
N ASN A 101 -9.72 -23.52 6.25
CA ASN A 101 -10.29 -24.50 7.18
C ASN A 101 -9.90 -24.25 8.63
N ALA A 102 -9.98 -22.99 9.07
CA ALA A 102 -9.75 -22.67 10.47
C ALA A 102 -10.75 -23.42 11.38
N PRO A 103 -10.33 -23.94 12.54
CA PRO A 103 -11.19 -24.75 13.41
C PRO A 103 -12.34 -23.99 14.03
N ASP A 104 -12.26 -22.66 14.11
CA ASP A 104 -13.29 -21.77 14.65
C ASP A 104 -13.24 -20.45 13.89
N ILE A 105 -14.11 -20.32 12.88
CA ILE A 105 -14.16 -19.15 11.99
C ILE A 105 -14.63 -17.92 12.73
N ASP A 106 -15.58 -18.06 13.64
CA ASP A 106 -16.18 -16.94 14.38
C ASP A 106 -15.18 -16.28 15.35
N ARG A 107 -14.19 -17.06 15.81
CA ARG A 107 -13.09 -16.57 16.66
C ARG A 107 -11.83 -16.23 15.89
N SER A 108 -11.85 -16.38 14.58
CA SER A 108 -10.71 -16.02 13.76
C SER A 108 -10.58 -14.50 13.67
N VAL A 109 -9.38 -14.02 13.84
CA VAL A 109 -9.03 -12.60 13.73
C VAL A 109 -7.97 -12.41 12.66
N GLY A 110 -8.03 -11.31 11.99
CA GLY A 110 -7.05 -10.92 10.99
C GLY A 110 -6.93 -9.40 10.95
N VAL A 111 -5.85 -8.92 10.37
CA VAL A 111 -5.59 -7.49 10.19
C VAL A 111 -4.90 -7.27 8.84
N ALA A 112 -5.32 -6.22 8.15
CA ALA A 112 -4.63 -5.76 6.96
C ALA A 112 -3.23 -5.24 7.32
N THR A 113 -2.26 -5.49 6.45
CA THR A 113 -0.87 -5.09 6.65
C THR A 113 -0.35 -4.35 5.43
N ILE A 114 0.69 -3.53 5.62
CA ILE A 114 1.33 -2.79 4.52
C ILE A 114 2.23 -3.66 3.64
N GLY A 115 2.40 -4.93 3.98
CA GLY A 115 3.20 -5.85 3.16
C GLY A 115 3.45 -7.18 3.86
N SER A 116 3.97 -8.14 3.08
CA SER A 116 4.23 -9.51 3.52
C SER A 116 5.17 -9.62 4.72
N SER A 117 6.15 -8.74 4.83
CA SER A 117 7.09 -8.73 5.96
C SER A 117 6.39 -8.43 7.28
N GLU A 118 5.48 -7.48 7.29
CA GLU A 118 4.66 -7.18 8.48
C GLU A 118 3.70 -8.34 8.77
N ALA A 119 3.03 -8.87 7.76
CA ALA A 119 2.13 -10.01 7.91
C ALA A 119 2.84 -11.22 8.56
N ILE A 120 4.04 -11.56 8.09
CA ILE A 120 4.85 -12.64 8.67
C ILE A 120 5.25 -12.31 10.11
N MET A 121 5.67 -11.08 10.38
CA MET A 121 6.04 -10.65 11.74
C MET A 121 4.87 -10.78 12.72
N LEU A 122 3.69 -10.30 12.35
CA LEU A 122 2.49 -10.36 13.19
C LEU A 122 2.03 -11.81 13.39
N GLY A 123 2.04 -12.63 12.33
CA GLY A 123 1.72 -14.05 12.44
C GLY A 123 2.67 -14.81 13.38
N LEU A 124 3.98 -14.57 13.26
CA LEU A 124 4.97 -15.18 14.17
C LEU A 124 4.82 -14.68 15.60
N LEU A 125 4.48 -13.41 15.81
CA LEU A 125 4.24 -12.84 17.11
C LEU A 125 3.01 -13.48 17.78
N ALA A 126 1.91 -13.61 17.07
CA ALA A 126 0.70 -14.30 17.53
C ALA A 126 0.99 -15.75 17.90
N HIS A 127 1.74 -16.48 17.06
CA HIS A 127 2.17 -17.84 17.32
C HIS A 127 3.04 -17.95 18.59
N LYS A 128 4.00 -17.06 18.75
CA LYS A 128 4.85 -16.98 19.94
C LYS A 128 4.04 -16.80 21.23
N PHE A 129 3.07 -15.90 21.25
CA PHE A 129 2.23 -15.67 22.42
C PHE A 129 1.36 -16.88 22.73
N THR A 130 0.72 -17.46 21.73
CA THR A 130 -0.07 -18.70 21.88
C THR A 130 0.77 -19.85 22.42
N TRP A 131 1.96 -20.04 21.89
CA TRP A 131 2.90 -21.07 22.40
C TRP A 131 3.31 -20.82 23.84
N ARG A 132 3.66 -19.59 24.18
CA ARG A 132 4.04 -19.19 25.55
C ARG A 132 2.93 -19.45 26.53
N ASP A 133 1.69 -19.12 26.18
CA ASP A 133 0.55 -19.25 27.08
C ASP A 133 0.16 -20.72 27.28
N ARG A 134 0.26 -21.56 26.24
CA ARG A 134 0.13 -23.01 26.37
C ARG A 134 1.18 -23.66 27.29
N ARG A 135 2.39 -23.09 27.40
CA ARG A 135 3.44 -23.62 28.28
C ARG A 135 3.30 -23.18 29.73
N LYS A 136 2.47 -22.17 30.00
CA LYS A 136 2.21 -21.70 31.38
C LYS A 136 0.98 -22.37 32.00
N ALA A 137 0.11 -22.93 31.15
CA ALA A 137 -1.04 -23.73 31.56
C ALA A 137 -0.63 -25.18 31.86
#